data_1d0e1fe4af567e4222e4bb15b193a0b7
#
_entry.id   1d0e1fe4af567e4222e4bb15b193a0b7
#
_cell.length_a   1.000
_cell.length_b   1.000
_cell.length_c   1.000
_cell.angle_alpha   90.00
_cell.angle_beta   90.00
_cell.angle_gamma   90.00
#
_symmetry.space_group_name_H-M   'P 1'
#
loop_
_entity.id
_entity.type
_entity.pdbx_description
1 polymer ?
#
loop_
_entity_poly.entity_id
_entity_poly.type
_entity_poly.pdbx_seq_one_letter_code
_entity_poly.pdbx_strand_id
1 'polypeptide(L)'
;MNPLGFVIITYNRPADMLAFAENIASLDRATELLEEVIIVNNASTEDYSAVKNFIAQHPQIPFQFIDSPENLGVARGRNFAISRSSAPFLIMIDDDAVMGNKDCLVNLYNEFNQSKTDRETAIICFKVVYYDNGQIQVNAFPHKNFREYSDRHFFETYYYAGGAHAIRRDAFHHAGKYPEDFFYGMEEYDLSYRIIDAGYSIVYSDRIIMRHKESPLGRKPKKEKMAMLWMNKSKVAWRYLPKRYFFTTAFMWSLEYLRRSGFDLAGWFRGIAEVSKIPFTEKRRPVSSSTMAYLRKTGARLWY
;
A
#
# COMPACT_ATOMS: atom_id res chain seq x y z
N MET A 1 18.26 19.54 1.34
CA MET A 1 17.83 18.26 1.90
C MET A 1 16.88 17.63 0.89
N ASN A 2 17.23 16.46 0.40
CA ASN A 2 16.44 15.75 -0.61
C ASN A 2 15.20 15.14 0.10
N PRO A 3 13.97 15.51 -0.27
CA PRO A 3 12.80 15.23 0.58
C PRO A 3 12.17 13.85 0.37
N LEU A 4 12.51 13.13 -0.71
CA LEU A 4 11.81 11.93 -1.15
C LEU A 4 12.70 10.68 -1.03
N GLY A 5 12.11 9.55 -0.65
CA GLY A 5 12.76 8.25 -0.65
C GLY A 5 11.85 7.17 -1.21
N PHE A 6 12.36 6.33 -2.12
CA PHE A 6 11.65 5.13 -2.55
C PHE A 6 11.85 4.00 -1.54
N VAL A 7 10.77 3.26 -1.28
CA VAL A 7 10.75 2.04 -0.48
C VAL A 7 10.12 0.93 -1.32
N ILE A 8 10.94 -0.02 -1.75
CA ILE A 8 10.58 -1.06 -2.70
C ILE A 8 10.89 -2.43 -2.10
N ILE A 9 9.93 -3.34 -2.17
CA ILE A 9 10.12 -4.74 -1.77
C ILE A 9 10.01 -5.59 -3.04
N THR A 10 11.05 -6.35 -3.35
CA THR A 10 11.07 -7.24 -4.53
C THR A 10 11.16 -8.70 -4.12
N TYR A 11 10.47 -9.57 -4.86
CA TYR A 11 10.50 -11.03 -4.65
C TYR A 11 10.35 -11.79 -5.95
N ASN A 12 11.43 -12.45 -6.40
CA ASN A 12 11.50 -13.27 -7.62
C ASN A 12 11.05 -12.54 -8.90
N ARG A 13 11.44 -11.24 -9.04
CA ARG A 13 11.12 -10.38 -10.19
C ARG A 13 12.30 -9.51 -10.62
N PRO A 14 13.49 -10.09 -10.90
CA PRO A 14 14.68 -9.28 -11.19
C PRO A 14 14.52 -8.41 -12.44
N ALA A 15 13.83 -8.89 -13.48
CA ALA A 15 13.61 -8.12 -14.71
C ALA A 15 12.68 -6.91 -14.50
N ASP A 16 11.60 -7.08 -13.70
CA ASP A 16 10.70 -5.98 -13.35
C ASP A 16 11.42 -4.95 -12.48
N MET A 17 12.20 -5.41 -11.50
CA MET A 17 12.98 -4.52 -10.64
C MET A 17 14.05 -3.75 -11.42
N LEU A 18 14.71 -4.36 -12.40
CA LEU A 18 15.67 -3.67 -13.27
C LEU A 18 14.98 -2.55 -14.06
N ALA A 19 13.86 -2.87 -14.72
CA ALA A 19 13.09 -1.87 -15.47
C ALA A 19 12.60 -0.71 -14.57
N PHE A 20 12.26 -1.01 -13.30
CA PHE A 20 11.90 0.04 -12.36
C PHE A 20 13.10 0.87 -11.91
N ALA A 21 14.27 0.27 -11.67
CA ALA A 21 15.49 1.01 -11.35
C ALA A 21 15.90 1.96 -12.49
N GLU A 22 15.81 1.49 -13.76
CA GLU A 22 16.02 2.32 -14.96
C GLU A 22 15.02 3.48 -15.04
N ASN A 23 13.75 3.21 -14.75
CA ASN A 23 12.71 4.23 -14.72
C ASN A 23 13.01 5.29 -13.64
N ILE A 24 13.37 4.91 -12.42
CA ILE A 24 13.74 5.84 -11.34
C ILE A 24 14.90 6.74 -11.75
N ALA A 25 15.94 6.17 -12.37
CA ALA A 25 17.10 6.94 -12.83
C ALA A 25 16.77 7.94 -13.94
N SER A 26 15.66 7.72 -14.67
CA SER A 26 15.19 8.60 -15.76
C SER A 26 14.22 9.71 -15.32
N LEU A 27 13.83 9.76 -14.03
CA LEU A 27 12.86 10.74 -13.52
C LEU A 27 13.49 12.13 -13.44
N ASP A 28 12.68 13.15 -13.71
CA ASP A 28 13.09 14.54 -13.64
C ASP A 28 13.52 14.88 -12.21
N ARG A 29 14.70 15.50 -12.09
CA ARG A 29 15.30 15.93 -10.82
C ARG A 29 15.52 14.80 -9.80
N ALA A 30 15.70 13.56 -10.26
CA ALA A 30 15.93 12.41 -9.37
C ALA A 30 17.14 12.64 -8.43
N THR A 31 18.25 13.16 -8.97
CA THR A 31 19.48 13.48 -8.20
C THR A 31 19.32 14.61 -7.17
N GLU A 32 18.30 15.46 -7.33
CA GLU A 32 18.05 16.61 -6.45
C GLU A 32 16.98 16.32 -5.40
N LEU A 33 16.02 15.45 -5.73
CA LEU A 33 14.84 15.21 -4.91
C LEU A 33 14.91 13.90 -4.12
N LEU A 34 15.71 12.91 -4.59
CA LEU A 34 15.83 11.62 -3.90
C LEU A 34 16.95 11.64 -2.86
N GLU A 35 16.60 11.40 -1.62
CA GLU A 35 17.52 11.13 -0.51
C GLU A 35 18.04 9.69 -0.57
N GLU A 36 17.17 8.77 -0.99
CA GLU A 36 17.46 7.33 -1.04
C GLU A 36 16.48 6.58 -1.94
N VAL A 37 16.92 5.43 -2.45
CA VAL A 37 16.11 4.42 -3.12
C VAL A 37 16.40 3.07 -2.46
N ILE A 38 15.59 2.69 -1.48
CA ILE A 38 15.78 1.45 -0.71
C ILE A 38 15.05 0.32 -1.41
N ILE A 39 15.83 -0.67 -1.90
CA ILE A 39 15.33 -1.90 -2.52
C ILE A 39 15.64 -3.06 -1.59
N VAL A 40 14.59 -3.71 -1.06
CA VAL A 40 14.72 -4.91 -0.24
C VAL A 40 14.41 -6.13 -1.08
N ASN A 41 15.43 -6.93 -1.36
CA ASN A 41 15.27 -8.27 -1.91
C ASN A 41 14.78 -9.20 -0.80
N ASN A 42 13.53 -9.61 -0.88
CA ASN A 42 12.79 -10.30 0.19
C ASN A 42 13.04 -11.83 0.18
N ALA A 43 14.34 -12.23 0.24
CA ALA A 43 14.81 -13.61 0.14
C ALA A 43 14.41 -14.30 -1.19
N SER A 44 14.63 -13.62 -2.32
CA SER A 44 14.42 -14.20 -3.65
C SER A 44 15.39 -15.33 -3.94
N THR A 45 14.95 -16.30 -4.75
CA THR A 45 15.78 -17.37 -5.30
C THR A 45 16.35 -17.02 -6.68
N GLU A 46 15.80 -15.99 -7.33
CA GLU A 46 16.22 -15.50 -8.63
C GLU A 46 17.46 -14.61 -8.54
N ASP A 47 18.24 -14.55 -9.63
CA ASP A 47 19.47 -13.74 -9.72
C ASP A 47 19.17 -12.25 -9.96
N TYR A 48 19.67 -11.40 -9.07
CA TYR A 48 19.56 -9.92 -9.14
C TYR A 48 20.87 -9.26 -9.59
N SER A 49 21.83 -9.98 -10.15
CA SER A 49 23.13 -9.44 -10.58
C SER A 49 22.96 -8.27 -11.58
N ALA A 50 22.00 -8.36 -12.51
CA ALA A 50 21.71 -7.27 -13.45
C ALA A 50 21.27 -5.99 -12.75
N VAL A 51 20.40 -6.10 -11.72
CA VAL A 51 19.95 -4.95 -10.91
C VAL A 51 21.14 -4.35 -10.14
N LYS A 52 21.94 -5.18 -9.50
CA LYS A 52 23.12 -4.71 -8.73
C LYS A 52 24.16 -4.05 -9.64
N ASN A 53 24.39 -4.58 -10.85
CA ASN A 53 25.28 -3.98 -11.84
C ASN A 53 24.75 -2.62 -12.33
N PHE A 54 23.45 -2.50 -12.60
CA PHE A 54 22.83 -1.23 -12.97
C PHE A 54 23.03 -0.18 -11.88
N ILE A 55 22.75 -0.53 -10.63
CA ILE A 55 22.96 0.35 -9.46
C ILE A 55 24.41 0.83 -9.36
N ALA A 56 25.39 -0.08 -9.53
CA ALA A 56 26.81 0.27 -9.48
C ALA A 56 27.23 1.22 -10.61
N GLN A 57 26.56 1.19 -11.75
CA GLN A 57 26.80 2.08 -12.90
C GLN A 57 26.11 3.45 -12.76
N HIS A 58 25.22 3.61 -11.78
CA HIS A 58 24.44 4.85 -11.57
C HIS A 58 24.66 5.45 -10.15
N PRO A 59 25.91 5.74 -9.75
CA PRO A 59 26.24 6.21 -8.40
C PRO A 59 25.62 7.59 -8.05
N GLN A 60 25.13 8.34 -9.06
CA GLN A 60 24.45 9.63 -8.88
C GLN A 60 23.03 9.46 -8.32
N ILE A 61 22.42 8.26 -8.40
CA ILE A 61 21.14 7.96 -7.78
C ILE A 61 21.42 7.19 -6.48
N PRO A 62 20.85 7.59 -5.35
CA PRO A 62 21.19 7.03 -4.03
C PRO A 62 20.52 5.66 -3.78
N PHE A 63 20.81 4.69 -4.65
CA PHE A 63 20.31 3.32 -4.52
C PHE A 63 20.96 2.57 -3.36
N GLN A 64 20.14 1.85 -2.60
CA GLN A 64 20.55 0.93 -1.55
C GLN A 64 19.86 -0.42 -1.78
N PHE A 65 20.64 -1.46 -2.14
CA PHE A 65 20.11 -2.81 -2.33
C PHE A 65 20.42 -3.66 -1.10
N ILE A 66 19.37 -4.22 -0.48
CA ILE A 66 19.46 -4.94 0.79
C ILE A 66 18.88 -6.34 0.59
N ASP A 67 19.71 -7.37 0.79
CA ASP A 67 19.25 -8.76 0.79
C ASP A 67 18.68 -9.12 2.18
N SER A 68 17.41 -9.51 2.24
CA SER A 68 16.78 -10.03 3.47
C SER A 68 17.08 -11.53 3.62
N PRO A 69 17.41 -12.02 4.80
CA PRO A 69 17.68 -13.44 5.02
C PRO A 69 16.43 -14.31 4.96
N GLU A 70 15.24 -13.74 5.10
CA GLU A 70 13.94 -14.43 5.05
C GLU A 70 12.90 -13.62 4.28
N ASN A 71 11.85 -14.27 3.77
CA ASN A 71 10.71 -13.59 3.19
C ASN A 71 9.83 -13.00 4.30
N LEU A 72 9.93 -11.71 4.50
CA LEU A 72 9.21 -10.94 5.52
C LEU A 72 7.71 -10.74 5.21
N GLY A 73 7.27 -11.05 3.98
CA GLY A 73 5.96 -10.63 3.49
C GLY A 73 5.90 -9.11 3.27
N VAL A 74 4.70 -8.58 3.00
CA VAL A 74 4.53 -7.17 2.61
C VAL A 74 4.69 -6.23 3.80
N ALA A 75 3.93 -6.42 4.88
CA ALA A 75 3.90 -5.51 6.02
C ALA A 75 5.25 -5.42 6.76
N ARG A 76 5.85 -6.57 7.11
CA ARG A 76 7.16 -6.61 7.76
C ARG A 76 8.27 -6.10 6.84
N GLY A 77 8.22 -6.43 5.54
CA GLY A 77 9.18 -5.96 4.55
C GLY A 77 9.16 -4.44 4.43
N ARG A 78 7.97 -3.82 4.33
CA ARG A 78 7.82 -2.36 4.33
C ARG A 78 8.33 -1.73 5.63
N ASN A 79 7.95 -2.27 6.80
CA ASN A 79 8.46 -1.80 8.09
C ASN A 79 9.99 -1.86 8.16
N PHE A 80 10.58 -2.94 7.67
CA PHE A 80 12.04 -3.12 7.62
C PHE A 80 12.71 -2.06 6.73
N ALA A 81 12.19 -1.81 5.54
CA ALA A 81 12.73 -0.79 4.64
C ALA A 81 12.53 0.63 5.19
N ILE A 82 11.34 0.96 5.71
CA ILE A 82 11.05 2.27 6.32
C ILE A 82 11.97 2.55 7.52
N SER A 83 12.31 1.53 8.32
CA SER A 83 13.22 1.72 9.47
C SER A 83 14.65 2.11 9.09
N ARG A 84 15.02 1.99 7.82
CA ARG A 84 16.31 2.39 7.26
C ARG A 84 16.25 3.72 6.52
N SER A 85 15.06 4.25 6.34
CA SER A 85 14.84 5.49 5.62
C SER A 85 15.03 6.71 6.54
N SER A 86 15.64 7.74 5.97
CA SER A 86 15.76 9.08 6.56
C SER A 86 14.87 10.11 5.87
N ALA A 87 14.38 9.83 4.67
CA ALA A 87 13.59 10.75 3.87
C ALA A 87 12.26 11.16 4.56
N PRO A 88 11.87 12.45 4.53
CA PRO A 88 10.61 12.93 5.08
C PRO A 88 9.36 12.32 4.41
N PHE A 89 9.43 12.05 3.12
CA PHE A 89 8.33 11.50 2.33
C PHE A 89 8.75 10.20 1.65
N LEU A 90 8.04 9.13 1.91
CA LEU A 90 8.35 7.79 1.45
C LEU A 90 7.41 7.40 0.29
N ILE A 91 7.98 6.99 -0.83
CA ILE A 91 7.26 6.53 -2.02
C ILE A 91 7.23 5.01 -2.02
N MET A 92 6.02 4.44 -1.87
CA MET A 92 5.79 3.00 -1.80
C MET A 92 5.26 2.50 -3.14
N ILE A 93 6.08 1.75 -3.87
CA ILE A 93 5.73 1.20 -5.20
C ILE A 93 6.04 -0.28 -5.22
N ASP A 94 5.17 -1.07 -5.86
CA ASP A 94 5.41 -2.48 -6.13
C ASP A 94 6.49 -2.64 -7.23
N ASP A 95 7.29 -3.70 -7.15
CA ASP A 95 8.42 -3.96 -8.04
C ASP A 95 8.03 -4.27 -9.50
N ASP A 96 6.76 -4.61 -9.76
CA ASP A 96 6.19 -4.82 -11.10
C ASP A 96 5.47 -3.57 -11.65
N ALA A 97 5.94 -2.40 -11.25
CA ALA A 97 5.39 -1.12 -11.70
C ALA A 97 6.49 -0.14 -12.12
N VAL A 98 6.09 0.95 -12.75
CA VAL A 98 6.96 2.10 -13.06
C VAL A 98 6.21 3.41 -12.87
N MET A 99 6.93 4.50 -12.63
CA MET A 99 6.34 5.83 -12.66
C MET A 99 5.96 6.19 -14.10
N GLY A 100 4.72 6.62 -14.30
CA GLY A 100 4.14 6.86 -15.63
C GLY A 100 4.41 8.25 -16.21
N ASN A 101 4.87 9.18 -15.38
CA ASN A 101 5.24 10.53 -15.78
C ASN A 101 6.59 10.94 -15.16
N LYS A 102 7.43 11.60 -15.94
CA LYS A 102 8.80 11.95 -15.52
C LYS A 102 8.85 12.97 -14.39
N ASP A 103 7.88 13.88 -14.34
CA ASP A 103 7.77 14.97 -13.36
C ASP A 103 7.10 14.55 -12.05
N CYS A 104 6.87 13.26 -11.85
CA CYS A 104 6.14 12.72 -10.69
C CYS A 104 6.79 13.10 -9.35
N LEU A 105 8.12 13.16 -9.26
CA LEU A 105 8.82 13.56 -8.03
C LEU A 105 8.55 15.03 -7.68
N VAL A 106 8.58 15.89 -8.68
CA VAL A 106 8.26 17.33 -8.52
C VAL A 106 6.80 17.50 -8.10
N ASN A 107 5.90 16.79 -8.77
CA ASN A 107 4.46 16.83 -8.43
C ASN A 107 4.21 16.32 -7.01
N LEU A 108 4.84 15.23 -6.61
CA LEU A 108 4.69 14.67 -5.28
C LEU A 108 5.19 15.61 -4.17
N TYR A 109 6.37 16.21 -4.37
CA TYR A 109 6.91 17.21 -3.45
C TYR A 109 5.96 18.40 -3.29
N ASN A 110 5.42 18.91 -4.40
CA ASN A 110 4.46 20.01 -4.39
C ASN A 110 3.15 19.63 -3.69
N GLU A 111 2.62 18.42 -3.93
CA GLU A 111 1.38 17.96 -3.29
C GLU A 111 1.50 17.85 -1.76
N PHE A 112 2.65 17.41 -1.22
CA PHE A 112 2.88 17.36 0.23
C PHE A 112 3.04 18.73 0.87
N ASN A 113 3.50 19.75 0.12
CA ASN A 113 3.74 21.09 0.63
C ASN A 113 2.57 22.07 0.40
N GLN A 114 1.53 21.63 -0.34
CA GLN A 114 0.32 22.42 -0.54
C GLN A 114 -0.78 21.98 0.42
N SER A 115 -1.29 22.91 1.24
CA SER A 115 -2.46 22.64 2.10
C SER A 115 -3.74 22.72 1.25
N LYS A 116 -4.26 21.57 0.82
CA LYS A 116 -5.50 21.42 0.03
C LYS A 116 -6.67 20.85 0.84
N THR A 117 -6.42 20.47 2.07
CA THR A 117 -7.40 19.85 2.98
C THR A 117 -7.34 20.52 4.35
N ASP A 118 -8.41 20.39 5.14
CA ASP A 118 -8.47 20.91 6.52
C ASP A 118 -7.49 20.21 7.47
N ARG A 119 -7.00 19.02 7.07
CA ARG A 119 -6.05 18.22 7.83
C ARG A 119 -4.74 18.14 7.06
N GLU A 120 -3.63 18.02 7.77
CA GLU A 120 -2.35 17.75 7.11
C GLU A 120 -2.40 16.43 6.33
N THR A 121 -1.95 16.47 5.07
CA THR A 121 -1.92 15.28 4.22
C THR A 121 -0.79 14.35 4.63
N ALA A 122 -1.15 13.16 5.10
CA ALA A 122 -0.19 12.11 5.42
C ALA A 122 0.07 11.15 4.27
N ILE A 123 -0.95 10.83 3.48
CA ILE A 123 -0.83 9.85 2.39
C ILE A 123 -1.40 10.45 1.10
N ILE A 124 -0.64 10.28 0.01
CA ILE A 124 -1.06 10.62 -1.35
C ILE A 124 -1.16 9.31 -2.14
N CYS A 125 -2.37 8.99 -2.59
CA CYS A 125 -2.66 7.87 -3.49
C CYS A 125 -2.41 8.29 -4.92
N PHE A 126 -1.78 7.43 -5.72
CA PHE A 126 -1.46 7.69 -7.11
C PHE A 126 -2.58 7.25 -8.05
N LYS A 127 -2.58 7.81 -9.25
CA LYS A 127 -3.35 7.27 -10.38
C LYS A 127 -2.68 6.01 -10.89
N VAL A 128 -3.31 4.87 -10.70
CA VAL A 128 -2.82 3.58 -11.19
C VAL A 128 -3.47 3.27 -12.53
N VAL A 129 -2.64 2.98 -13.52
CA VAL A 129 -3.09 2.56 -14.85
C VAL A 129 -2.45 1.24 -15.25
N TYR A 130 -3.12 0.46 -16.10
CA TYR A 130 -2.51 -0.73 -16.69
C TYR A 130 -1.33 -0.33 -17.57
N TYR A 131 -0.24 -1.08 -17.47
CA TYR A 131 1.01 -0.82 -18.21
C TYR A 131 0.80 -0.82 -19.73
N ASP A 132 0.04 -1.79 -20.23
CA ASP A 132 -0.11 -2.05 -21.66
C ASP A 132 -1.04 -1.06 -22.38
N ASN A 133 -2.13 -0.62 -21.74
CA ASN A 133 -3.18 0.15 -22.41
C ASN A 133 -3.47 1.52 -21.78
N GLY A 134 -2.86 1.84 -20.63
CA GLY A 134 -3.03 3.12 -19.95
C GLY A 134 -4.43 3.36 -19.32
N GLN A 135 -5.31 2.35 -19.33
CA GLN A 135 -6.61 2.45 -18.67
C GLN A 135 -6.47 2.45 -17.15
N ILE A 136 -7.34 3.19 -16.46
CA ILE A 136 -7.33 3.23 -14.99
C ILE A 136 -7.63 1.84 -14.41
N GLN A 137 -6.80 1.40 -13.50
CA GLN A 137 -6.96 0.14 -12.78
C GLN A 137 -8.00 0.29 -11.66
N VAL A 138 -9.25 -0.10 -11.92
CA VAL A 138 -10.40 0.12 -11.03
C VAL A 138 -10.23 -0.50 -9.64
N ASN A 139 -9.56 -1.65 -9.55
CA ASN A 139 -9.32 -2.34 -8.27
C ASN A 139 -8.26 -1.64 -7.39
N ALA A 140 -7.42 -0.77 -7.96
CA ALA A 140 -6.45 0.07 -7.25
C ALA A 140 -6.98 1.49 -7.01
N PHE A 141 -8.15 1.85 -7.55
CA PHE A 141 -8.72 3.18 -7.39
C PHE A 141 -9.22 3.40 -5.96
N PRO A 142 -8.81 4.46 -5.26
CA PRO A 142 -9.03 4.60 -3.82
C PRO A 142 -10.42 5.16 -3.45
N HIS A 143 -11.45 4.83 -4.24
CA HIS A 143 -12.83 5.18 -3.94
C HIS A 143 -13.81 4.13 -4.49
N LYS A 144 -14.90 3.84 -3.73
CA LYS A 144 -15.89 2.83 -4.12
C LYS A 144 -16.75 3.23 -5.33
N ASN A 145 -17.01 4.52 -5.51
CA ASN A 145 -17.82 5.06 -6.61
C ASN A 145 -16.91 5.49 -7.75
N PHE A 146 -16.33 4.52 -8.46
CA PHE A 146 -15.38 4.77 -9.54
C PHE A 146 -15.97 5.73 -10.59
N ARG A 147 -17.21 5.48 -11.08
CA ARG A 147 -17.83 6.30 -12.13
C ARG A 147 -17.97 7.79 -11.77
N GLU A 148 -18.15 8.09 -10.50
CA GLU A 148 -18.32 9.47 -10.01
C GLU A 148 -16.98 10.17 -9.77
N TYR A 149 -15.93 9.40 -9.42
CA TYR A 149 -14.65 9.94 -8.96
C TYR A 149 -13.51 9.79 -9.98
N SER A 150 -13.67 8.98 -11.04
CA SER A 150 -12.60 8.69 -12.01
C SER A 150 -12.05 9.92 -12.74
N ASP A 151 -12.90 10.95 -12.93
CA ASP A 151 -12.55 12.18 -13.64
C ASP A 151 -12.08 13.31 -12.69
N ARG A 152 -12.04 13.04 -11.38
CA ARG A 152 -11.56 14.01 -10.40
C ARG A 152 -10.03 13.97 -10.31
N HIS A 153 -9.42 15.14 -10.37
CA HIS A 153 -7.97 15.29 -10.26
C HIS A 153 -7.45 15.15 -8.82
N PHE A 154 -8.29 15.47 -7.84
CA PHE A 154 -7.94 15.47 -6.42
C PHE A 154 -9.19 15.24 -5.55
N PHE A 155 -9.08 14.39 -4.51
CA PHE A 155 -10.12 14.21 -3.50
C PHE A 155 -9.59 13.55 -2.22
N GLU A 156 -10.24 13.80 -1.09
CA GLU A 156 -10.00 13.07 0.17
C GLU A 156 -10.57 11.64 0.07
N THR A 157 -9.84 10.68 0.62
CA THR A 157 -10.25 9.27 0.67
C THR A 157 -9.95 8.66 2.03
N TYR A 158 -10.32 7.39 2.21
CA TYR A 158 -10.17 6.67 3.48
C TYR A 158 -9.23 5.47 3.41
N TYR A 159 -8.71 5.14 2.25
CA TYR A 159 -7.72 4.08 2.07
C TYR A 159 -6.87 4.35 0.82
N TYR A 160 -5.84 3.55 0.63
CA TYR A 160 -4.91 3.64 -0.50
C TYR A 160 -4.49 2.26 -1.01
N ALA A 161 -3.99 2.19 -2.24
CA ALA A 161 -3.38 0.99 -2.79
C ALA A 161 -1.95 0.84 -2.23
N GLY A 162 -1.65 -0.32 -1.67
CA GLY A 162 -0.39 -0.56 -0.96
C GLY A 162 0.87 -0.34 -1.79
N GLY A 163 0.82 -0.68 -3.09
CA GLY A 163 1.92 -0.50 -4.02
C GLY A 163 1.87 0.79 -4.85
N ALA A 164 1.05 1.79 -4.47
CA ALA A 164 0.87 3.01 -5.26
C ALA A 164 0.53 4.23 -4.41
N HIS A 165 1.43 4.60 -3.51
CA HIS A 165 1.22 5.75 -2.64
C HIS A 165 2.53 6.36 -2.16
N ALA A 166 2.44 7.57 -1.62
CA ALA A 166 3.49 8.13 -0.79
C ALA A 166 2.94 8.47 0.59
N ILE A 167 3.79 8.36 1.60
CA ILE A 167 3.44 8.62 2.99
C ILE A 167 4.45 9.55 3.65
N ARG A 168 3.97 10.48 4.45
CA ARG A 168 4.76 11.31 5.35
C ARG A 168 5.32 10.45 6.48
N ARG A 169 6.64 10.40 6.64
CA ARG A 169 7.32 9.54 7.61
C ARG A 169 6.93 9.84 9.05
N ASP A 170 6.76 11.10 9.42
CA ASP A 170 6.34 11.48 10.78
C ASP A 170 4.94 10.97 11.09
N ALA A 171 4.00 11.09 10.13
CA ALA A 171 2.65 10.57 10.28
C ALA A 171 2.65 9.04 10.44
N PHE A 172 3.51 8.34 9.68
CA PHE A 172 3.72 6.90 9.83
C PHE A 172 4.22 6.54 11.24
N HIS A 173 5.20 7.28 11.77
CA HIS A 173 5.71 7.04 13.13
C HIS A 173 4.67 7.36 14.20
N HIS A 174 3.91 8.44 14.04
CA HIS A 174 2.86 8.83 14.96
C HIS A 174 1.71 7.80 14.99
N ALA A 175 1.25 7.36 13.83
CA ALA A 175 0.18 6.35 13.72
C ALA A 175 0.65 4.92 14.04
N GLY A 176 1.97 4.67 14.01
CA GLY A 176 2.60 3.37 14.19
C GLY A 176 2.75 2.57 12.90
N LYS A 177 3.56 1.54 12.96
CA LYS A 177 3.97 0.70 11.83
C LYS A 177 2.83 -0.08 11.19
N TYR A 178 3.06 -0.66 10.01
CA TYR A 178 2.18 -1.68 9.44
C TYR A 178 2.02 -2.87 10.42
N PRO A 179 0.83 -3.51 10.46
CA PRO A 179 0.58 -4.66 11.35
C PRO A 179 1.43 -5.87 10.94
N GLU A 180 2.36 -6.28 11.76
CA GLU A 180 3.31 -7.35 11.44
C GLU A 180 2.67 -8.75 11.41
N ASP A 181 1.49 -8.90 11.99
CA ASP A 181 0.66 -10.10 11.93
C ASP A 181 -0.13 -10.23 10.62
N PHE A 182 -0.02 -9.24 9.69
CA PHE A 182 -0.62 -9.28 8.38
C PHE A 182 0.45 -9.66 7.34
N PHE A 183 0.50 -10.94 6.99
CA PHE A 183 1.45 -11.38 5.96
C PHE A 183 1.11 -10.79 4.58
N TYR A 184 -0.20 -10.68 4.27
CA TYR A 184 -0.68 -10.19 2.99
C TYR A 184 -2.09 -9.57 3.10
N GLY A 185 -2.22 -8.33 2.66
CA GLY A 185 -3.48 -7.62 2.44
C GLY A 185 -4.15 -7.07 3.68
N MET A 186 -4.81 -5.94 3.52
CA MET A 186 -5.52 -5.14 4.53
C MET A 186 -4.62 -4.36 5.50
N GLU A 187 -3.31 -4.45 5.37
CA GLU A 187 -2.37 -3.62 6.14
C GLU A 187 -2.56 -2.13 5.86
N GLU A 188 -2.99 -1.78 4.65
CA GLU A 188 -3.32 -0.41 4.25
C GLU A 188 -4.55 0.11 5.00
N TYR A 189 -5.58 -0.74 5.18
CA TYR A 189 -6.77 -0.35 5.95
C TYR A 189 -6.48 -0.17 7.44
N ASP A 190 -5.64 -1.05 8.01
CA ASP A 190 -5.21 -0.94 9.40
C ASP A 190 -4.47 0.39 9.62
N LEU A 191 -3.50 0.71 8.77
CA LEU A 191 -2.75 1.96 8.87
C LEU A 191 -3.60 3.18 8.53
N SER A 192 -4.48 3.12 7.52
CA SER A 192 -5.37 4.22 7.15
C SER A 192 -6.22 4.69 8.33
N TYR A 193 -6.81 3.76 9.07
CA TYR A 193 -7.68 4.13 10.19
C TYR A 193 -6.89 4.79 11.33
N ARG A 194 -5.66 4.35 11.58
CA ARG A 194 -4.78 4.98 12.58
C ARG A 194 -4.26 6.35 12.14
N ILE A 195 -3.91 6.52 10.87
CA ILE A 195 -3.51 7.81 10.27
C ILE A 195 -4.65 8.82 10.38
N ILE A 196 -5.87 8.44 10.02
CA ILE A 196 -7.04 9.33 10.09
C ILE A 196 -7.38 9.64 11.55
N ASP A 197 -7.25 8.68 12.46
CA ASP A 197 -7.52 8.87 13.89
C ASP A 197 -6.46 9.74 14.58
N ALA A 198 -5.24 9.75 14.05
CA ALA A 198 -4.18 10.67 14.46
C ALA A 198 -4.37 12.11 13.91
N GLY A 199 -5.45 12.38 13.16
CA GLY A 199 -5.80 13.72 12.70
C GLY A 199 -5.32 14.08 11.30
N TYR A 200 -4.70 13.16 10.57
CA TYR A 200 -4.24 13.38 9.19
C TYR A 200 -5.33 13.08 8.14
N SER A 201 -5.07 13.50 6.91
CA SER A 201 -5.88 13.16 5.73
C SER A 201 -5.13 12.18 4.80
N ILE A 202 -5.92 11.43 4.02
CA ILE A 202 -5.47 10.63 2.89
C ILE A 202 -6.11 11.22 1.65
N VAL A 203 -5.33 11.48 0.61
CA VAL A 203 -5.81 12.11 -0.62
C VAL A 203 -5.42 11.30 -1.85
N TYR A 204 -6.19 11.46 -2.91
CA TYR A 204 -5.84 11.01 -4.25
C TYR A 204 -5.36 12.20 -5.07
N SER A 205 -4.32 12.02 -5.89
CA SER A 205 -3.90 12.96 -6.91
C SER A 205 -3.56 12.23 -8.21
N ASP A 206 -4.13 12.67 -9.32
CA ASP A 206 -3.83 12.14 -10.65
C ASP A 206 -2.55 12.71 -11.29
N ARG A 207 -1.89 13.64 -10.59
CA ARG A 207 -0.60 14.21 -11.01
C ARG A 207 0.56 13.25 -10.86
N ILE A 208 0.39 12.18 -10.07
CA ILE A 208 1.36 11.11 -9.91
C ILE A 208 0.76 9.85 -10.51
N ILE A 209 1.35 9.38 -11.60
CA ILE A 209 0.86 8.22 -12.35
C ILE A 209 1.79 7.04 -12.14
N MET A 210 1.22 5.89 -11.79
CA MET A 210 1.91 4.61 -11.76
C MET A 210 1.36 3.71 -12.86
N ARG A 211 2.25 3.10 -13.64
CA ARG A 211 1.90 2.04 -14.60
C ARG A 211 2.21 0.67 -14.01
N HIS A 212 1.19 -0.16 -13.88
CA HIS A 212 1.27 -1.46 -13.21
C HIS A 212 1.20 -2.60 -14.22
N LYS A 213 2.20 -3.47 -14.22
CA LYS A 213 2.30 -4.62 -15.13
C LYS A 213 1.42 -5.79 -14.70
N GLU A 214 1.06 -5.89 -13.41
CA GLU A 214 0.35 -7.02 -12.82
C GLU A 214 1.08 -8.36 -13.04
N SER A 215 2.39 -8.39 -12.87
CA SER A 215 3.18 -9.61 -13.04
C SER A 215 2.58 -10.80 -12.28
N PRO A 216 2.41 -11.98 -12.91
CA PRO A 216 1.91 -13.18 -12.25
C PRO A 216 2.92 -13.80 -11.29
N LEU A 217 4.20 -13.44 -11.40
CA LEU A 217 5.29 -13.99 -10.62
C LEU A 217 5.18 -13.62 -9.13
N GLY A 218 5.63 -14.48 -8.25
CA GLY A 218 5.66 -14.24 -6.80
C GLY A 218 4.29 -14.19 -6.11
N ARG A 219 3.17 -14.49 -6.81
CA ARG A 219 1.82 -14.42 -6.26
C ARG A 219 1.42 -15.70 -5.54
N LYS A 220 0.77 -15.55 -4.38
CA LYS A 220 0.17 -16.69 -3.65
C LYS A 220 -1.07 -17.24 -4.36
N PRO A 221 -1.41 -18.55 -4.12
CA PRO A 221 -2.65 -19.14 -4.60
C PRO A 221 -3.90 -18.35 -4.19
N LYS A 222 -4.91 -18.31 -5.06
CA LYS A 222 -6.12 -17.51 -4.86
C LYS A 222 -6.85 -17.83 -3.55
N LYS A 223 -6.96 -19.12 -3.19
CA LYS A 223 -7.62 -19.56 -1.94
C LYS A 223 -6.92 -19.02 -0.69
N GLU A 224 -5.59 -19.10 -0.64
CA GLU A 224 -4.80 -18.58 0.48
C GLU A 224 -4.96 -17.07 0.61
N LYS A 225 -4.89 -16.34 -0.52
CA LYS A 225 -5.13 -14.88 -0.55
C LYS A 225 -6.49 -14.54 0.03
N MET A 226 -7.55 -15.25 -0.38
CA MET A 226 -8.91 -14.98 0.08
C MET A 226 -9.08 -15.27 1.57
N ALA A 227 -8.44 -16.32 2.10
CA ALA A 227 -8.46 -16.62 3.53
C ALA A 227 -7.77 -15.51 4.34
N MET A 228 -6.58 -15.04 3.91
CA MET A 228 -5.86 -13.94 4.56
C MET A 228 -6.67 -12.64 4.52
N LEU A 229 -7.26 -12.29 3.38
CA LEU A 229 -8.08 -11.09 3.23
C LEU A 229 -9.30 -11.13 4.16
N TRP A 230 -10.01 -12.24 4.23
CA TRP A 230 -11.14 -12.41 5.15
C TRP A 230 -10.73 -12.23 6.61
N MET A 231 -9.67 -12.90 7.03
CA MET A 231 -9.12 -12.80 8.40
C MET A 231 -8.72 -11.35 8.72
N ASN A 232 -7.86 -10.76 7.89
CA ASN A 232 -7.30 -9.43 8.14
C ASN A 232 -8.38 -8.33 8.09
N LYS A 233 -9.34 -8.43 7.14
CA LYS A 233 -10.49 -7.52 7.09
C LYS A 233 -11.34 -7.59 8.36
N SER A 234 -11.57 -8.81 8.87
CA SER A 234 -12.30 -9.02 10.12
C SER A 234 -11.54 -8.46 11.32
N LYS A 235 -10.21 -8.63 11.38
CA LYS A 235 -9.36 -8.02 12.42
C LYS A 235 -9.43 -6.49 12.39
N VAL A 236 -9.31 -5.87 11.20
CA VAL A 236 -9.42 -4.41 11.04
C VAL A 236 -10.78 -3.90 11.53
N ALA A 237 -11.88 -4.56 11.11
CA ALA A 237 -13.22 -4.17 11.55
C ALA A 237 -13.40 -4.30 13.08
N TRP A 238 -12.84 -5.37 13.68
CA TRP A 238 -12.86 -5.56 15.12
C TRP A 238 -12.01 -4.52 15.86
N ARG A 239 -10.79 -4.28 15.40
CA ARG A 239 -9.84 -3.37 16.05
C ARG A 239 -10.39 -1.94 16.12
N TYR A 240 -10.97 -1.43 15.02
CA TYR A 240 -11.19 0.00 14.83
C TYR A 240 -12.64 0.43 14.71
N LEU A 241 -13.56 -0.43 14.29
CA LEU A 241 -14.94 -0.04 14.03
C LEU A 241 -15.90 -0.45 15.15
N PRO A 242 -17.08 0.16 15.25
CA PRO A 242 -18.18 -0.35 16.09
C PRO A 242 -18.45 -1.85 15.83
N LYS A 243 -18.74 -2.60 16.90
CA LYS A 243 -18.86 -4.08 16.84
C LYS A 243 -19.79 -4.60 15.73
N ARG A 244 -20.88 -3.87 15.42
CA ARG A 244 -21.81 -4.23 14.34
C ARG A 244 -21.10 -4.40 12.98
N TYR A 245 -20.11 -3.59 12.67
CA TYR A 245 -19.34 -3.68 11.41
C TYR A 245 -18.43 -4.91 11.37
N PHE A 246 -17.95 -5.39 12.53
CA PHE A 246 -17.22 -6.64 12.58
C PHE A 246 -18.12 -7.83 12.16
N PHE A 247 -19.31 -7.96 12.73
CA PHE A 247 -20.21 -9.07 12.42
C PHE A 247 -20.64 -9.06 10.94
N THR A 248 -21.00 -7.88 10.38
CA THR A 248 -21.36 -7.78 8.97
C THR A 248 -20.19 -8.07 8.06
N THR A 249 -18.99 -7.56 8.36
CA THR A 249 -17.77 -7.80 7.59
C THR A 249 -17.40 -9.29 7.63
N ALA A 250 -17.35 -9.90 8.80
CA ALA A 250 -17.00 -11.32 8.96
C ALA A 250 -17.95 -12.22 8.17
N PHE A 251 -19.26 -11.97 8.26
CA PHE A 251 -20.28 -12.71 7.53
C PHE A 251 -20.17 -12.53 6.01
N MET A 252 -20.14 -11.30 5.52
CA MET A 252 -20.09 -11.02 4.07
C MET A 252 -18.80 -11.57 3.44
N TRP A 253 -17.66 -11.43 4.13
CA TRP A 253 -16.40 -11.97 3.64
C TRP A 253 -16.34 -13.51 3.70
N SER A 254 -17.10 -14.15 4.58
CA SER A 254 -17.25 -15.62 4.56
C SER A 254 -17.94 -16.09 3.27
N LEU A 255 -18.98 -15.38 2.84
CA LEU A 255 -19.67 -15.65 1.58
C LEU A 255 -18.76 -15.36 0.37
N GLU A 256 -18.02 -14.26 0.41
CA GLU A 256 -17.06 -13.91 -0.63
C GLU A 256 -15.91 -14.93 -0.73
N TYR A 257 -15.44 -15.46 0.40
CA TYR A 257 -14.48 -16.57 0.40
C TYR A 257 -15.05 -17.79 -0.33
N LEU A 258 -16.26 -18.25 0.03
CA LEU A 258 -16.90 -19.38 -0.65
C LEU A 258 -17.01 -19.17 -2.14
N ARG A 259 -17.53 -18.01 -2.56
CA ARG A 259 -17.71 -17.65 -3.97
C ARG A 259 -16.40 -17.67 -4.76
N ARG A 260 -15.34 -17.08 -4.20
CA ARG A 260 -14.04 -16.91 -4.90
C ARG A 260 -13.11 -18.10 -4.78
N SER A 261 -13.28 -18.95 -3.76
CA SER A 261 -12.48 -20.18 -3.56
C SER A 261 -12.99 -21.39 -4.35
N GLY A 262 -14.13 -21.27 -5.03
CA GLY A 262 -14.81 -22.39 -5.68
C GLY A 262 -15.47 -23.33 -4.68
N PHE A 263 -16.16 -22.77 -3.68
CA PHE A 263 -16.89 -23.47 -2.61
C PHE A 263 -16.01 -24.43 -1.78
N ASP A 264 -14.80 -23.98 -1.41
CA ASP A 264 -13.93 -24.67 -0.48
C ASP A 264 -14.54 -24.68 0.94
N LEU A 265 -15.43 -25.64 1.21
CA LEU A 265 -16.11 -25.78 2.50
C LEU A 265 -15.15 -26.05 3.66
N ALA A 266 -14.12 -26.87 3.44
CA ALA A 266 -13.14 -27.17 4.50
C ALA A 266 -12.35 -25.91 4.91
N GLY A 267 -11.92 -25.10 3.94
CA GLY A 267 -11.29 -23.81 4.20
C GLY A 267 -12.25 -22.81 4.85
N TRP A 268 -13.54 -22.84 4.46
CA TRP A 268 -14.55 -21.97 5.03
C TRP A 268 -14.82 -22.26 6.50
N PHE A 269 -14.98 -23.54 6.91
CA PHE A 269 -15.14 -23.91 8.32
C PHE A 269 -13.92 -23.53 9.16
N ARG A 270 -12.69 -23.74 8.62
CA ARG A 270 -11.47 -23.27 9.29
C ARG A 270 -11.49 -21.74 9.46
N GLY A 271 -11.86 -21.01 8.40
CA GLY A 271 -11.96 -19.55 8.44
C GLY A 271 -12.98 -19.06 9.48
N ILE A 272 -14.17 -19.66 9.56
CA ILE A 272 -15.16 -19.36 10.62
C ILE A 272 -14.55 -19.55 12.00
N ALA A 273 -13.91 -20.70 12.25
CA ALA A 273 -13.29 -21.00 13.53
C ALA A 273 -12.22 -19.97 13.91
N GLU A 274 -11.38 -19.54 12.96
CA GLU A 274 -10.35 -18.54 13.21
C GLU A 274 -10.93 -17.13 13.40
N VAL A 275 -11.88 -16.71 12.57
CA VAL A 275 -12.54 -15.40 12.68
C VAL A 275 -13.32 -15.28 14.00
N SER A 276 -13.94 -16.37 14.49
CA SER A 276 -14.65 -16.37 15.76
C SER A 276 -13.75 -16.17 16.99
N LYS A 277 -12.44 -16.43 16.86
CA LYS A 277 -11.45 -16.18 17.93
C LYS A 277 -11.07 -14.71 18.04
N ILE A 278 -11.25 -13.91 16.97
CA ILE A 278 -10.82 -12.50 16.92
C ILE A 278 -11.28 -11.68 18.14
N PRO A 279 -12.56 -11.77 18.59
CA PRO A 279 -13.02 -11.02 19.78
C PRO A 279 -12.26 -11.34 21.07
N PHE A 280 -11.62 -12.49 21.15
CA PHE A 280 -10.89 -12.96 22.33
C PHE A 280 -9.36 -12.76 22.22
N THR A 281 -8.84 -12.67 21.01
CA THR A 281 -7.39 -12.58 20.74
C THR A 281 -6.92 -11.18 20.35
N GLU A 282 -7.82 -10.37 19.75
CA GLU A 282 -7.46 -9.04 19.23
C GLU A 282 -7.90 -7.92 20.17
N LYS A 283 -6.98 -7.03 20.48
CA LYS A 283 -7.26 -5.84 21.29
C LYS A 283 -8.05 -4.80 20.47
N ARG A 284 -9.16 -4.33 21.00
CA ARG A 284 -9.92 -3.24 20.41
C ARG A 284 -9.24 -1.88 20.67
N ARG A 285 -9.24 -1.04 19.63
CA ARG A 285 -8.84 0.38 19.67
C ARG A 285 -9.79 1.17 18.77
N PRO A 286 -11.09 1.28 19.15
CA PRO A 286 -12.08 1.94 18.30
C PRO A 286 -11.64 3.36 17.98
N VAL A 287 -11.77 3.74 16.71
CA VAL A 287 -11.47 5.10 16.26
C VAL A 287 -12.45 6.11 16.85
N SER A 288 -12.04 7.36 16.93
CA SER A 288 -12.82 8.48 17.46
C SER A 288 -14.10 8.76 16.65
N SER A 289 -15.04 9.52 17.23
CA SER A 289 -16.24 9.96 16.52
C SER A 289 -15.91 10.88 15.33
N SER A 290 -14.88 11.71 15.44
CA SER A 290 -14.38 12.55 14.34
C SER A 290 -13.85 11.73 13.19
N THR A 291 -13.11 10.66 13.47
CA THR A 291 -12.65 9.70 12.47
C THR A 291 -13.82 8.97 11.82
N MET A 292 -14.81 8.54 12.59
CA MET A 292 -16.02 7.94 12.02
C MET A 292 -16.79 8.92 11.11
N ALA A 293 -16.80 10.23 11.42
CA ALA A 293 -17.39 11.25 10.57
C ALA A 293 -16.59 11.41 9.26
N TYR A 294 -15.25 11.46 9.34
CA TYR A 294 -14.37 11.50 8.17
C TYR A 294 -14.57 10.27 7.26
N LEU A 295 -14.61 9.06 7.83
CA LEU A 295 -14.83 7.83 7.07
C LEU A 295 -16.19 7.83 6.33
N ARG A 296 -17.25 8.40 6.93
CA ARG A 296 -18.54 8.56 6.26
C ARG A 296 -18.50 9.62 5.16
N LYS A 297 -17.88 10.78 5.43
CA LYS A 297 -17.68 11.87 4.44
C LYS A 297 -16.97 11.38 3.20
N THR A 298 -15.92 10.57 3.38
CA THR A 298 -15.10 10.01 2.28
C THR A 298 -15.67 8.73 1.67
N GLY A 299 -16.86 8.32 2.06
CA GLY A 299 -17.58 7.19 1.46
C GLY A 299 -17.03 5.81 1.81
N ALA A 300 -16.41 5.65 3.00
CA ALA A 300 -15.82 4.39 3.42
C ALA A 300 -16.78 3.20 3.35
N ARG A 301 -16.26 2.03 2.95
CA ARG A 301 -16.98 0.75 2.99
C ARG A 301 -16.98 0.20 4.40
N LEU A 302 -17.91 0.67 5.24
CA LEU A 302 -17.95 0.31 6.66
C LEU A 302 -18.67 -1.02 6.90
N TRP A 303 -19.70 -1.31 6.11
CA TRP A 303 -20.54 -2.48 6.30
C TRP A 303 -19.96 -3.75 5.67
N TYR A 304 -19.20 -3.57 4.60
CA TYR A 304 -18.67 -4.69 3.83
C TYR A 304 -17.54 -4.25 2.89
#